data_6967da931f5218799464994478a9557b
#
_entry.id   6967da931f5218799464994478a9557b
#
_cell.length_a   1.000
_cell.length_b   1.000
_cell.length_c   1.000
_cell.angle_alpha   90.00
_cell.angle_beta   90.00
_cell.angle_gamma   90.00
#
_symmetry.space_group_name_H-M   'P 1'
#
loop_
_entity.id
_entity.type
_entity.pdbx_description
1 polymer ?
#
loop_
_entity_poly.entity_id
_entity_poly.type
_entity_poly.pdbx_seq_one_letter_code
_entity_poly.pdbx_strand_id
1 'polypeptide(L)'
;LSVAESGGIQNEATLRVQIKRMLKDPRVSEFALEFFGQWLGHRDFLSRESVNREVFREFDDELKQAMFEEPTRVIAHLIQSDLPVTDLLSSNSTFVNARLAKHYGVPFSQPVGDGVEKLWSRIDGLKEKGRGGLLGMAVFLTKNSQPERTSPVKRGFWVFHKVLGEHIPAPPADVAVLPKSETDTNGKTIRELLKLHTDDAKCARCHVRFDPIGLAMEGFDATGRARSTDLAGRPVDNLVQLPNGQEARGVPEFADYLATHRRDDFVRTLCRKFLGYALGRSLLLSDQLLLEKMQTNLKENDYRFSSLFETVVLSPQFQNERCRDFSAAKFRVARIPN
;
A
#
# COMPACT_ATOMS: atom_id res chain seq x y z
N LEU A 1 -6.52 -6.89 -30.98
CA LEU A 1 -5.67 -7.51 -32.02
C LEU A 1 -5.79 -6.76 -33.34
N SER A 2 -6.99 -6.54 -33.90
CA SER A 2 -7.20 -5.89 -35.21
C SER A 2 -6.51 -4.53 -35.37
N VAL A 3 -6.51 -3.69 -34.31
CA VAL A 3 -5.81 -2.40 -34.29
C VAL A 3 -4.29 -2.57 -34.36
N ALA A 4 -3.75 -3.63 -33.74
CA ALA A 4 -2.33 -3.94 -33.82
C ALA A 4 -1.93 -4.46 -35.21
N GLU A 5 -2.73 -5.37 -35.76
CA GLU A 5 -2.53 -5.96 -37.11
C GLU A 5 -2.56 -4.90 -38.22
N SER A 6 -3.41 -3.88 -38.07
CA SER A 6 -3.46 -2.76 -39.03
C SER A 6 -2.35 -1.70 -38.81
N GLY A 7 -1.45 -1.89 -37.85
CA GLY A 7 -0.43 -0.90 -37.47
C GLY A 7 -0.99 0.32 -36.74
N GLY A 8 -2.29 0.34 -36.43
CA GLY A 8 -2.95 1.50 -35.83
C GLY A 8 -2.43 1.88 -34.45
N ILE A 9 -1.81 0.95 -33.71
CA ILE A 9 -1.22 1.24 -32.38
C ILE A 9 0.01 2.17 -32.44
N GLN A 10 0.60 2.38 -33.60
CA GLN A 10 1.70 3.35 -33.79
C GLN A 10 1.18 4.79 -33.77
N ASN A 11 -0.10 4.99 -34.00
CA ASN A 11 -0.73 6.31 -33.89
C ASN A 11 -1.06 6.61 -32.41
N GLU A 12 -0.53 7.73 -31.91
CA GLU A 12 -0.71 8.12 -30.49
C GLU A 12 -2.18 8.27 -30.09
N ALA A 13 -3.02 8.88 -30.94
CA ALA A 13 -4.44 9.06 -30.65
C ALA A 13 -5.16 7.70 -30.53
N THR A 14 -4.86 6.77 -31.42
CA THR A 14 -5.38 5.40 -31.36
C THR A 14 -4.89 4.66 -30.11
N LEU A 15 -3.62 4.82 -29.76
CA LEU A 15 -3.05 4.19 -28.57
C LEU A 15 -3.73 4.70 -27.29
N ARG A 16 -3.99 6.00 -27.17
CA ARG A 16 -4.76 6.58 -26.05
C ARG A 16 -6.17 5.99 -25.94
N VAL A 17 -6.85 5.79 -27.05
CA VAL A 17 -8.18 5.13 -27.07
C VAL A 17 -8.08 3.70 -26.55
N GLN A 18 -7.04 2.95 -26.95
CA GLN A 18 -6.83 1.58 -26.46
C GLN A 18 -6.48 1.54 -24.97
N ILE A 19 -5.66 2.46 -24.46
CA ILE A 19 -5.37 2.59 -23.02
C ILE A 19 -6.69 2.76 -22.26
N LYS A 20 -7.52 3.73 -22.62
CA LYS A 20 -8.82 3.98 -21.95
C LYS A 20 -9.74 2.78 -21.99
N ARG A 21 -9.78 2.06 -23.11
CA ARG A 21 -10.55 0.82 -23.25
C ARG A 21 -10.02 -0.27 -22.30
N MET A 22 -8.70 -0.45 -22.21
CA MET A 22 -8.07 -1.46 -21.37
C MET A 22 -8.26 -1.16 -19.87
N LEU A 23 -8.21 0.10 -19.48
CA LEU A 23 -8.47 0.49 -18.08
C LEU A 23 -9.89 0.18 -17.61
N LYS A 24 -10.86 0.07 -18.53
CA LYS A 24 -12.24 -0.33 -18.24
C LYS A 24 -12.49 -1.85 -18.34
N ASP A 25 -11.48 -2.61 -18.78
CA ASP A 25 -11.59 -4.06 -18.93
C ASP A 25 -11.64 -4.73 -17.53
N PRO A 26 -12.50 -5.74 -17.30
CA PRO A 26 -12.53 -6.47 -16.03
C PRO A 26 -11.20 -7.09 -15.61
N ARG A 27 -10.33 -7.44 -16.56
CA ARG A 27 -8.97 -7.96 -16.29
C ARG A 27 -8.04 -6.97 -15.59
N VAL A 28 -8.44 -5.72 -15.43
CA VAL A 28 -7.73 -4.75 -14.58
C VAL A 28 -7.57 -5.26 -13.14
N SER A 29 -8.47 -6.13 -12.67
CA SER A 29 -8.34 -6.77 -11.36
C SER A 29 -7.09 -7.66 -11.24
N GLU A 30 -6.70 -8.35 -12.31
CA GLU A 30 -5.45 -9.14 -12.33
C GLU A 30 -4.22 -8.24 -12.23
N PHE A 31 -4.22 -7.13 -12.97
CA PHE A 31 -3.17 -6.11 -12.85
C PHE A 31 -3.14 -5.51 -11.43
N ALA A 32 -4.30 -5.19 -10.85
CA ALA A 32 -4.39 -4.67 -9.50
C ALA A 32 -3.78 -5.64 -8.48
N LEU A 33 -4.09 -6.93 -8.57
CA LEU A 33 -3.51 -7.96 -7.72
C LEU A 33 -2.00 -8.11 -7.94
N GLU A 34 -1.55 -8.22 -9.19
CA GLU A 34 -0.14 -8.49 -9.48
C GLU A 34 0.75 -7.29 -9.13
N PHE A 35 0.46 -6.10 -9.61
CA PHE A 35 1.30 -4.94 -9.36
C PHE A 35 1.23 -4.47 -7.90
N PHE A 36 0.03 -4.20 -7.41
CA PHE A 36 -0.13 -3.69 -6.04
C PHE A 36 0.12 -4.76 -4.99
N GLY A 37 -0.20 -6.04 -5.28
CA GLY A 37 0.11 -7.16 -4.41
C GLY A 37 1.61 -7.33 -4.18
N GLN A 38 2.43 -7.13 -5.20
CA GLN A 38 3.89 -7.11 -5.09
C GLN A 38 4.40 -5.85 -4.39
N TRP A 39 3.96 -4.68 -4.81
CA TRP A 39 4.43 -3.41 -4.24
C TRP A 39 4.07 -3.28 -2.77
N LEU A 40 2.79 -3.45 -2.41
CA LEU A 40 2.31 -3.34 -1.03
C LEU A 40 2.61 -4.59 -0.19
N GLY A 41 2.98 -5.67 -0.86
CA GLY A 41 3.51 -6.88 -0.24
C GLY A 41 2.46 -7.80 0.36
N HIS A 42 1.22 -7.83 -0.14
CA HIS A 42 0.17 -8.74 0.36
C HIS A 42 -0.11 -9.95 -0.54
N ARG A 43 0.60 -10.09 -1.67
CA ARG A 43 0.39 -11.20 -2.62
C ARG A 43 0.49 -12.59 -1.98
N ASP A 44 1.35 -12.74 -0.98
CA ASP A 44 1.59 -13.99 -0.27
C ASP A 44 0.75 -14.16 1.01
N PHE A 45 -0.25 -13.30 1.23
CA PHE A 45 -1.03 -13.29 2.47
C PHE A 45 -1.77 -14.61 2.73
N LEU A 46 -2.34 -15.22 1.69
CA LEU A 46 -3.09 -16.47 1.82
C LEU A 46 -2.21 -17.67 2.20
N SER A 47 -0.95 -17.68 1.78
CA SER A 47 -0.02 -18.78 2.06
C SER A 47 0.67 -18.67 3.43
N ARG A 48 0.49 -17.55 4.17
CA ARG A 48 1.13 -17.32 5.46
C ARG A 48 0.17 -17.54 6.62
N GLU A 49 0.63 -18.21 7.66
CA GLU A 49 -0.03 -18.25 8.96
C GLU A 49 0.41 -17.01 9.76
N SER A 50 -0.38 -15.94 9.68
CA SER A 50 -0.05 -14.63 10.28
C SER A 50 -0.75 -14.38 11.61
N VAL A 51 -1.71 -15.22 12.01
CA VAL A 51 -2.57 -15.03 13.18
C VAL A 51 -2.66 -16.33 13.98
N ASN A 52 -2.53 -16.24 15.30
CA ASN A 52 -2.83 -17.37 16.19
C ASN A 52 -4.35 -17.50 16.34
N ARG A 53 -4.92 -18.55 15.72
CA ARG A 53 -6.38 -18.81 15.72
C ARG A 53 -6.94 -19.29 17.07
N GLU A 54 -6.10 -19.72 17.98
CA GLU A 54 -6.53 -20.03 19.36
C GLU A 54 -6.85 -18.74 20.13
N VAL A 55 -6.08 -17.67 19.86
CA VAL A 55 -6.30 -16.34 20.45
C VAL A 55 -7.42 -15.60 19.70
N PHE A 56 -7.40 -15.63 18.37
CA PHE A 56 -8.36 -14.93 17.50
C PHE A 56 -9.26 -15.92 16.78
N ARG A 57 -10.17 -16.56 17.52
CA ARG A 57 -11.05 -17.64 17.03
C ARG A 57 -11.96 -17.27 15.87
N GLU A 58 -12.22 -15.98 15.69
CA GLU A 58 -13.03 -15.47 14.57
C GLU A 58 -12.22 -15.34 13.26
N PHE A 59 -10.92 -15.55 13.29
CA PHE A 59 -10.06 -15.46 12.11
C PHE A 59 -10.04 -16.80 11.36
N ASP A 60 -10.99 -16.99 10.46
CA ASP A 60 -11.13 -18.17 9.59
C ASP A 60 -10.60 -17.91 8.18
N ASP A 61 -10.62 -18.94 7.34
CA ASP A 61 -10.13 -18.85 5.96
C ASP A 61 -11.03 -17.99 5.08
N GLU A 62 -12.34 -17.94 5.35
CA GLU A 62 -13.27 -17.08 4.62
C GLU A 62 -12.96 -15.60 4.89
N LEU A 63 -12.69 -15.23 6.14
CA LEU A 63 -12.27 -13.89 6.48
C LEU A 63 -10.90 -13.55 5.86
N LYS A 64 -9.95 -14.48 5.93
CA LYS A 64 -8.62 -14.32 5.34
C LYS A 64 -8.69 -14.08 3.83
N GLN A 65 -9.54 -14.84 3.13
CA GLN A 65 -9.81 -14.65 1.72
C GLN A 65 -10.44 -13.28 1.42
N ALA A 66 -11.45 -12.89 2.19
CA ALA A 66 -12.11 -11.60 2.02
C ALA A 66 -11.15 -10.41 2.24
N MET A 67 -10.30 -10.47 3.25
CA MET A 67 -9.25 -9.47 3.48
C MET A 67 -8.27 -9.37 2.31
N PHE A 68 -7.92 -10.51 1.71
CA PHE A 68 -7.00 -10.56 0.56
C PHE A 68 -7.60 -9.92 -0.70
N GLU A 69 -8.90 -10.12 -0.93
CA GLU A 69 -9.59 -9.60 -2.12
C GLU A 69 -9.93 -8.11 -2.03
N GLU A 70 -10.13 -7.57 -0.83
CA GLU A 70 -10.55 -6.18 -0.63
C GLU A 70 -9.68 -5.16 -1.39
N PRO A 71 -8.34 -5.11 -1.21
CA PRO A 71 -7.52 -4.11 -1.91
C PRO A 71 -7.57 -4.26 -3.43
N THR A 72 -7.65 -5.48 -3.94
CA THR A 72 -7.79 -5.73 -5.39
C THR A 72 -9.05 -5.10 -5.96
N ARG A 73 -10.19 -5.23 -5.26
CA ARG A 73 -11.47 -4.65 -5.67
C ARG A 73 -11.46 -3.13 -5.60
N VAL A 74 -10.92 -2.57 -4.52
CA VAL A 74 -10.78 -1.11 -4.37
C VAL A 74 -9.91 -0.53 -5.48
N ILE A 75 -8.75 -1.12 -5.74
CA ILE A 75 -7.80 -0.64 -6.73
C ILE A 75 -8.37 -0.78 -8.15
N ALA A 76 -8.98 -1.91 -8.47
CA ALA A 76 -9.65 -2.12 -9.75
C ALA A 76 -10.75 -1.07 -9.99
N HIS A 77 -11.56 -0.78 -8.97
CA HIS A 77 -12.57 0.27 -9.04
C HIS A 77 -11.97 1.65 -9.29
N LEU A 78 -10.91 2.03 -8.57
CA LEU A 78 -10.23 3.32 -8.76
C LEU A 78 -9.68 3.47 -10.19
N ILE A 79 -9.10 2.41 -10.76
CA ILE A 79 -8.57 2.41 -12.11
C ILE A 79 -9.70 2.50 -13.14
N GLN A 80 -10.74 1.64 -13.04
CA GLN A 80 -11.86 1.58 -13.99
C GLN A 80 -12.70 2.86 -14.00
N SER A 81 -12.83 3.50 -12.84
CA SER A 81 -13.57 4.77 -12.67
C SER A 81 -12.68 6.00 -12.90
N ASP A 82 -11.40 5.79 -13.22
CA ASP A 82 -10.39 6.83 -13.42
C ASP A 82 -10.35 7.85 -12.26
N LEU A 83 -10.35 7.34 -11.03
CA LEU A 83 -10.27 8.13 -9.82
C LEU A 83 -8.81 8.51 -9.48
N PRO A 84 -8.60 9.48 -8.58
CA PRO A 84 -7.25 9.87 -8.16
C PRO A 84 -6.48 8.72 -7.50
N VAL A 85 -5.20 8.56 -7.83
CA VAL A 85 -4.31 7.60 -7.14
C VAL A 85 -4.16 7.90 -5.65
N THR A 86 -4.39 9.15 -5.25
CA THR A 86 -4.37 9.60 -3.86
C THR A 86 -5.49 9.02 -3.01
N ASP A 87 -6.58 8.56 -3.62
CA ASP A 87 -7.68 7.90 -2.93
C ASP A 87 -7.24 6.57 -2.29
N LEU A 88 -6.14 5.99 -2.74
CA LEU A 88 -5.48 4.88 -2.04
C LEU A 88 -5.09 5.24 -0.60
N LEU A 89 -4.74 6.50 -0.32
CA LEU A 89 -4.34 6.94 1.03
C LEU A 89 -5.55 7.22 1.93
N SER A 90 -6.56 7.92 1.43
CA SER A 90 -7.60 8.53 2.29
C SER A 90 -9.04 8.29 1.83
N SER A 91 -9.29 7.29 0.98
CA SER A 91 -10.65 6.94 0.57
C SER A 91 -11.55 6.66 1.78
N ASN A 92 -12.78 7.20 1.74
CA ASN A 92 -13.82 6.93 2.74
C ASN A 92 -14.71 5.74 2.35
N SER A 93 -14.33 4.96 1.32
CA SER A 93 -15.09 3.81 0.83
C SER A 93 -14.20 2.59 0.64
N THR A 94 -14.83 1.40 0.72
CA THR A 94 -14.21 0.13 0.39
C THR A 94 -15.22 -0.84 -0.20
N PHE A 95 -14.77 -2.05 -0.53
CA PHE A 95 -15.63 -3.17 -0.90
C PHE A 95 -15.62 -4.23 0.20
N VAL A 96 -16.78 -4.73 0.56
CA VAL A 96 -16.95 -5.80 1.54
C VAL A 96 -17.90 -6.88 1.01
N ASN A 97 -17.66 -8.12 1.44
CA ASN A 97 -18.66 -9.18 1.47
C ASN A 97 -19.26 -9.29 2.88
N ALA A 98 -20.23 -10.17 3.08
CA ALA A 98 -20.88 -10.37 4.38
C ALA A 98 -19.87 -10.68 5.51
N ARG A 99 -18.85 -11.49 5.23
CA ARG A 99 -17.85 -11.91 6.22
C ARG A 99 -16.95 -10.74 6.64
N LEU A 100 -16.48 -9.94 5.69
CA LEU A 100 -15.64 -8.77 5.96
C LEU A 100 -16.45 -7.63 6.60
N ALA A 101 -17.70 -7.43 6.17
CA ALA A 101 -18.60 -6.44 6.77
C ALA A 101 -18.85 -6.72 8.25
N LYS A 102 -19.10 -7.98 8.61
CA LYS A 102 -19.21 -8.41 10.02
C LYS A 102 -17.93 -8.11 10.80
N HIS A 103 -16.77 -8.38 10.21
CA HIS A 103 -15.47 -8.11 10.83
C HIS A 103 -15.22 -6.60 11.04
N TYR A 104 -15.63 -5.78 10.10
CA TYR A 104 -15.51 -4.32 10.17
C TYR A 104 -16.56 -3.66 11.06
N GLY A 105 -17.62 -4.39 11.41
CA GLY A 105 -18.75 -3.82 12.15
C GLY A 105 -19.54 -2.79 11.33
N VAL A 106 -19.68 -3.04 10.02
CA VAL A 106 -20.40 -2.17 9.09
C VAL A 106 -21.65 -2.85 8.53
N PRO A 107 -22.68 -2.09 8.16
CA PRO A 107 -23.86 -2.64 7.52
C PRO A 107 -23.50 -3.37 6.20
N PHE A 108 -24.20 -4.46 5.92
CA PHE A 108 -24.07 -5.16 4.66
C PHE A 108 -25.47 -5.51 4.14
N SER A 109 -25.73 -5.07 2.92
CA SER A 109 -26.90 -5.48 2.17
C SER A 109 -26.44 -6.33 0.98
N GLN A 110 -26.91 -7.58 0.92
CA GLN A 110 -26.53 -8.45 -0.17
C GLN A 110 -27.08 -7.91 -1.50
N PRO A 111 -26.22 -7.68 -2.51
CA PRO A 111 -26.70 -7.27 -3.82
C PRO A 111 -27.64 -8.32 -4.44
N VAL A 112 -28.68 -7.85 -5.12
CA VAL A 112 -29.65 -8.75 -5.80
C VAL A 112 -29.02 -9.34 -7.07
N GLY A 113 -29.05 -10.66 -7.21
CA GLY A 113 -28.65 -11.40 -8.42
C GLY A 113 -27.65 -12.53 -8.13
N ASP A 114 -27.27 -13.28 -9.20
CA ASP A 114 -26.39 -14.45 -9.12
C ASP A 114 -24.95 -14.12 -9.52
N GLY A 115 -23.98 -14.81 -8.93
CA GLY A 115 -22.55 -14.74 -9.23
C GLY A 115 -21.68 -14.19 -8.11
N VAL A 116 -20.41 -14.61 -8.08
CA VAL A 116 -19.43 -14.29 -7.02
C VAL A 116 -19.19 -12.78 -6.90
N GLU A 117 -19.24 -12.04 -8.00
CA GLU A 117 -19.07 -10.58 -7.99
C GLU A 117 -20.18 -9.86 -7.23
N LYS A 118 -21.38 -10.45 -7.22
CA LYS A 118 -22.56 -9.92 -6.51
C LYS A 118 -22.58 -10.23 -5.02
N LEU A 119 -21.58 -10.94 -4.53
CA LEU A 119 -21.38 -11.13 -3.07
C LEU A 119 -20.66 -9.94 -2.42
N TRP A 120 -20.21 -8.96 -3.22
CA TRP A 120 -19.45 -7.80 -2.75
C TRP A 120 -20.24 -6.50 -2.95
N SER A 121 -20.24 -5.66 -1.94
CA SER A 121 -20.86 -4.33 -1.98
C SER A 121 -19.83 -3.26 -1.70
N ARG A 122 -19.90 -2.15 -2.44
CA ARG A 122 -19.22 -0.93 -2.04
C ARG A 122 -19.94 -0.31 -0.86
N ILE A 123 -19.18 0.09 0.14
CA ILE A 123 -19.68 0.83 1.30
C ILE A 123 -18.89 2.13 1.45
N ASP A 124 -19.57 3.15 1.93
CA ASP A 124 -19.02 4.47 2.24
C ASP A 124 -19.07 4.71 3.77
N GLY A 125 -18.47 5.80 4.26
CA GLY A 125 -18.50 6.15 5.69
C GLY A 125 -17.48 5.42 6.55
N LEU A 126 -16.38 4.92 5.97
CA LEU A 126 -15.38 4.17 6.73
C LEU A 126 -14.60 5.01 7.74
N LYS A 127 -14.43 6.30 7.49
CA LYS A 127 -13.73 7.20 8.42
C LYS A 127 -14.45 7.28 9.77
N GLU A 128 -15.77 7.21 9.78
CA GLU A 128 -16.59 7.14 11.01
C GLU A 128 -16.38 5.84 11.80
N LYS A 129 -15.87 4.81 11.13
CA LYS A 129 -15.50 3.53 11.74
C LYS A 129 -13.98 3.46 12.07
N GLY A 130 -13.30 4.59 12.03
CA GLY A 130 -11.85 4.68 12.29
C GLY A 130 -10.98 4.11 11.17
N ARG A 131 -11.56 3.85 9.97
CA ARG A 131 -10.86 3.27 8.81
C ARG A 131 -10.68 4.31 7.71
N GLY A 132 -10.01 3.94 6.64
CA GLY A 132 -9.84 4.77 5.44
C GLY A 132 -8.58 4.39 4.67
N GLY A 133 -8.71 4.36 3.34
CA GLY A 133 -7.61 4.00 2.44
C GLY A 133 -6.93 2.68 2.79
N LEU A 134 -5.72 2.49 2.27
CA LEU A 134 -4.91 1.27 2.49
C LEU A 134 -4.62 1.00 3.97
N LEU A 135 -4.43 2.05 4.78
CA LEU A 135 -4.05 1.93 6.19
C LEU A 135 -5.15 1.29 7.04
N GLY A 136 -6.41 1.45 6.65
CA GLY A 136 -7.56 0.89 7.33
C GLY A 136 -7.95 -0.52 6.87
N MET A 137 -7.33 -1.07 5.82
CA MET A 137 -7.65 -2.41 5.31
C MET A 137 -7.05 -3.50 6.20
N ALA A 138 -7.88 -4.48 6.57
CA ALA A 138 -7.48 -5.53 7.50
C ALA A 138 -6.28 -6.36 7.03
N VAL A 139 -6.13 -6.61 5.74
CA VAL A 139 -4.99 -7.37 5.19
C VAL A 139 -3.65 -6.74 5.55
N PHE A 140 -3.52 -5.40 5.45
CA PHE A 140 -2.26 -4.71 5.78
C PHE A 140 -2.02 -4.64 7.29
N LEU A 141 -3.08 -4.43 8.06
CA LEU A 141 -3.02 -4.42 9.52
C LEU A 141 -2.60 -5.79 10.05
N THR A 142 -3.18 -6.87 9.53
CA THR A 142 -2.91 -8.25 9.95
C THR A 142 -1.53 -8.70 9.52
N LYS A 143 -1.17 -8.50 8.25
CA LYS A 143 0.14 -8.90 7.74
C LYS A 143 1.30 -8.24 8.50
N ASN A 144 1.10 -7.01 8.96
CA ASN A 144 2.10 -6.24 9.69
C ASN A 144 1.88 -6.29 11.21
N SER A 145 1.31 -7.38 11.71
CA SER A 145 1.18 -7.70 13.14
C SER A 145 2.06 -8.90 13.53
N GLN A 146 2.03 -9.27 14.79
CA GLN A 146 2.51 -10.55 15.30
C GLN A 146 1.31 -11.50 15.44
N PRO A 147 1.52 -12.82 15.54
CA PRO A 147 0.40 -13.76 15.62
C PRO A 147 -0.56 -13.54 16.78
N GLU A 148 -0.08 -13.01 17.90
CA GLU A 148 -0.86 -12.85 19.14
C GLU A 148 -0.99 -11.39 19.59
N ARG A 149 -0.46 -10.44 18.84
CA ARG A 149 -0.53 -9.01 19.17
C ARG A 149 -0.30 -8.13 17.96
N THR A 150 -0.60 -6.87 18.12
CA THR A 150 -0.23 -5.82 17.15
C THR A 150 1.28 -5.58 17.13
N SER A 151 1.73 -4.90 16.10
CA SER A 151 3.10 -4.43 15.99
C SER A 151 3.15 -3.03 15.37
N PRO A 152 3.10 -1.96 16.18
CA PRO A 152 3.27 -0.60 15.66
C PRO A 152 4.53 -0.45 14.81
N VAL A 153 5.63 -1.08 15.24
CA VAL A 153 6.90 -1.08 14.50
C VAL A 153 6.73 -1.62 13.07
N LYS A 154 6.14 -2.81 12.91
CA LYS A 154 5.94 -3.40 11.57
C LYS A 154 4.94 -2.60 10.74
N ARG A 155 3.81 -2.16 11.33
CA ARG A 155 2.80 -1.33 10.67
C ARG A 155 3.39 0.00 10.20
N GLY A 156 4.09 0.68 11.09
CA GLY A 156 4.74 1.95 10.79
C GLY A 156 5.83 1.82 9.74
N PHE A 157 6.71 0.81 9.88
CA PHE A 157 7.75 0.51 8.90
C PHE A 157 7.17 0.18 7.52
N TRP A 158 6.05 -0.56 7.45
CA TRP A 158 5.38 -0.86 6.19
C TRP A 158 4.91 0.41 5.46
N VAL A 159 4.23 1.33 6.17
CA VAL A 159 3.82 2.62 5.58
C VAL A 159 5.05 3.42 5.15
N PHE A 160 6.03 3.57 6.05
CA PHE A 160 7.24 4.32 5.82
C PHE A 160 8.01 3.81 4.58
N HIS A 161 8.19 2.49 4.49
CA HIS A 161 8.98 1.88 3.42
C HIS A 161 8.19 1.61 2.13
N LYS A 162 7.00 1.02 2.24
CA LYS A 162 6.21 0.61 1.06
C LYS A 162 5.39 1.76 0.49
N VAL A 163 4.73 2.55 1.34
CA VAL A 163 3.82 3.60 0.89
C VAL A 163 4.59 4.89 0.58
N LEU A 164 5.48 5.32 1.47
CA LEU A 164 6.25 6.56 1.31
C LEU A 164 7.60 6.38 0.59
N GLY A 165 8.07 5.14 0.39
CA GLY A 165 9.32 4.85 -0.32
C GLY A 165 10.60 5.24 0.43
N GLU A 166 10.48 5.48 1.71
CA GLU A 166 11.60 5.83 2.57
C GLU A 166 12.46 4.61 2.90
N HIS A 167 13.72 4.83 3.16
CA HIS A 167 14.66 3.78 3.51
C HIS A 167 15.21 3.96 4.92
N ILE A 168 15.26 2.86 5.65
CA ILE A 168 15.96 2.76 6.94
C ILE A 168 16.93 1.59 6.83
N PRO A 169 18.17 1.74 7.33
CA PRO A 169 19.11 0.63 7.43
C PRO A 169 18.53 -0.53 8.24
N ALA A 170 19.03 -1.75 7.99
CA ALA A 170 18.66 -2.90 8.80
C ALA A 170 18.98 -2.64 10.30
N PRO A 171 18.10 -3.11 11.21
CA PRO A 171 18.38 -2.96 12.64
C PRO A 171 19.65 -3.73 13.04
N PRO A 172 20.32 -3.33 14.13
CA PRO A 172 21.40 -4.11 14.72
C PRO A 172 20.94 -5.53 15.07
N ALA A 173 21.89 -6.47 15.11
CA ALA A 173 21.57 -7.89 15.35
C ALA A 173 21.12 -8.18 16.80
N ASP A 174 21.45 -7.31 17.75
CA ASP A 174 21.24 -7.44 19.20
C ASP A 174 20.02 -6.67 19.71
N VAL A 175 19.05 -6.38 18.85
CA VAL A 175 17.83 -5.65 19.25
C VAL A 175 16.97 -6.49 20.20
N ALA A 176 16.58 -5.91 21.32
CA ALA A 176 15.65 -6.52 22.26
C ALA A 176 14.29 -6.82 21.60
N VAL A 177 13.83 -8.07 21.76
CA VAL A 177 12.57 -8.53 21.18
C VAL A 177 11.43 -8.18 22.14
N LEU A 178 10.39 -7.53 21.64
CA LEU A 178 9.17 -7.28 22.41
C LEU A 178 8.45 -8.61 22.74
N PRO A 179 7.68 -8.68 23.85
CA PRO A 179 6.90 -9.87 24.22
C PRO A 179 6.04 -10.40 23.10
N LYS A 180 5.77 -11.70 23.08
CA LYS A 180 4.98 -12.36 22.02
C LYS A 180 3.49 -12.02 22.08
N SER A 181 2.94 -11.83 23.30
CA SER A 181 1.53 -11.50 23.53
C SER A 181 1.39 -10.17 24.26
N GLU A 182 0.23 -9.52 24.12
CA GLU A 182 -0.12 -8.31 24.89
C GLU A 182 -0.39 -8.62 26.38
N THR A 183 -0.70 -9.87 26.72
CA THR A 183 -0.88 -10.32 28.10
C THR A 183 0.42 -10.54 28.85
N ASP A 184 1.55 -10.64 28.12
CA ASP A 184 2.86 -11.01 28.67
C ASP A 184 3.82 -9.79 28.73
N THR A 185 3.27 -8.63 29.04
CA THR A 185 3.99 -7.34 28.99
C THR A 185 4.32 -6.76 30.38
N ASN A 186 4.20 -7.55 31.45
CA ASN A 186 4.39 -7.08 32.84
C ASN A 186 3.56 -5.82 33.17
N GLY A 187 2.30 -5.79 32.73
CA GLY A 187 1.38 -4.69 32.97
C GLY A 187 1.55 -3.46 32.08
N LYS A 188 2.56 -3.42 31.21
CA LYS A 188 2.82 -2.29 30.30
C LYS A 188 2.04 -2.42 29.00
N THR A 189 1.59 -1.30 28.46
CA THR A 189 1.07 -1.21 27.08
C THR A 189 2.19 -1.34 26.05
N ILE A 190 1.85 -1.66 24.81
CA ILE A 190 2.84 -1.69 23.70
C ILE A 190 3.49 -0.31 23.51
N ARG A 191 2.73 0.78 23.69
CA ARG A 191 3.27 2.16 23.63
C ARG A 191 4.34 2.39 24.71
N GLU A 192 4.10 1.99 25.93
CA GLU A 192 5.07 2.11 27.01
C GLU A 192 6.33 1.27 26.78
N LEU A 193 6.17 0.06 26.24
CA LEU A 193 7.31 -0.79 25.86
C LEU A 193 8.14 -0.18 24.75
N LEU A 194 7.51 0.41 23.73
CA LEU A 194 8.21 1.11 22.67
C LEU A 194 8.95 2.34 23.19
N LYS A 195 8.35 3.10 24.12
CA LYS A 195 9.02 4.24 24.75
C LYS A 195 10.30 3.80 25.47
N LEU A 196 10.24 2.72 26.24
CA LEU A 196 11.45 2.18 26.89
C LEU A 196 12.52 1.75 25.88
N HIS A 197 12.11 1.21 24.73
CA HIS A 197 13.05 0.85 23.66
C HIS A 197 13.69 2.09 23.01
N THR A 198 12.93 3.17 22.86
CA THR A 198 13.40 4.42 22.24
C THR A 198 14.11 5.38 23.21
N ASP A 199 14.21 5.04 24.51
CA ASP A 199 15.07 5.77 25.45
C ASP A 199 16.57 5.62 25.09
N ASP A 200 16.96 4.55 24.37
CA ASP A 200 18.27 4.45 23.75
C ASP A 200 18.32 5.32 22.47
N ALA A 201 19.22 6.30 22.45
CA ALA A 201 19.40 7.23 21.33
C ALA A 201 19.69 6.54 19.99
N LYS A 202 20.34 5.36 20.00
CA LYS A 202 20.61 4.57 18.79
C LYS A 202 19.31 4.05 18.18
N CYS A 203 18.37 3.61 19.02
CA CYS A 203 17.06 3.10 18.60
C CYS A 203 16.13 4.26 18.22
N ALA A 204 16.09 5.33 19.01
CA ALA A 204 15.26 6.51 18.80
C ALA A 204 15.44 7.11 17.41
N ARG A 205 16.67 7.18 16.90
CA ARG A 205 16.99 7.79 15.59
C ARG A 205 16.17 7.23 14.43
N CYS A 206 15.84 5.93 14.46
CA CYS A 206 15.02 5.29 13.43
C CYS A 206 13.53 5.28 13.84
N HIS A 207 13.25 4.91 15.10
CA HIS A 207 11.90 4.69 15.58
C HIS A 207 11.03 5.95 15.58
N VAL A 208 11.58 7.12 15.86
CA VAL A 208 10.87 8.41 15.79
C VAL A 208 10.21 8.66 14.42
N ARG A 209 10.72 8.05 13.36
CA ARG A 209 10.22 8.25 11.99
C ARG A 209 9.01 7.38 11.65
N PHE A 210 8.86 6.20 12.23
CA PHE A 210 7.81 5.24 11.86
C PHE A 210 6.95 4.74 13.02
N ASP A 211 7.39 4.79 14.27
CA ASP A 211 6.56 4.38 15.41
C ASP A 211 5.27 5.21 15.56
N PRO A 212 5.28 6.54 15.40
CA PRO A 212 4.04 7.32 15.42
C PRO A 212 3.04 6.84 14.36
N ILE A 213 3.53 6.47 13.16
CA ILE A 213 2.71 5.92 12.09
C ILE A 213 2.01 4.63 12.56
N GLY A 214 2.77 3.73 13.15
CA GLY A 214 2.23 2.45 13.64
C GLY A 214 1.30 2.60 14.83
N LEU A 215 1.62 3.53 15.74
CA LEU A 215 0.78 3.82 16.90
C LEU A 215 -0.58 4.42 16.52
N ALA A 216 -0.66 5.22 15.44
CA ALA A 216 -1.95 5.66 14.90
C ALA A 216 -2.86 4.50 14.47
N MET A 217 -2.29 3.33 14.16
CA MET A 217 -3.03 2.12 13.76
C MET A 217 -3.37 1.17 14.93
N GLU A 218 -3.06 1.54 16.19
CA GLU A 218 -3.30 0.67 17.35
C GLU A 218 -4.78 0.54 17.72
N GLY A 219 -5.65 1.40 17.21
CA GLY A 219 -7.10 1.20 17.27
C GLY A 219 -7.61 -0.07 16.56
N PHE A 220 -6.71 -0.89 16.00
CA PHE A 220 -7.00 -2.17 15.38
C PHE A 220 -6.13 -3.27 15.98
N ASP A 221 -6.75 -4.43 16.28
CA ASP A 221 -6.05 -5.62 16.79
C ASP A 221 -5.17 -6.29 15.72
N ALA A 222 -4.61 -7.47 16.05
CA ALA A 222 -3.76 -8.22 15.14
C ALA A 222 -4.49 -8.79 13.91
N THR A 223 -5.82 -8.85 13.94
CA THR A 223 -6.66 -9.25 12.81
C THR A 223 -7.23 -8.06 12.03
N GLY A 224 -6.85 -6.83 12.39
CA GLY A 224 -7.39 -5.62 11.79
C GLY A 224 -8.83 -5.30 12.22
N ARG A 225 -9.36 -5.91 13.28
CA ARG A 225 -10.65 -5.57 13.89
C ARG A 225 -10.48 -4.32 14.77
N ALA A 226 -11.46 -3.41 14.72
CA ALA A 226 -11.44 -2.22 15.56
C ALA A 226 -11.51 -2.60 17.06
N ARG A 227 -10.72 -1.89 17.90
CA ARG A 227 -10.64 -2.12 19.33
C ARG A 227 -10.46 -0.82 20.12
N SER A 228 -10.92 -0.80 21.36
CA SER A 228 -10.65 0.25 22.34
C SER A 228 -9.76 -0.22 23.50
N THR A 229 -9.60 -1.54 23.66
CA THR A 229 -8.73 -2.17 24.64
C THR A 229 -7.83 -3.21 23.99
N ASP A 230 -6.68 -3.48 24.60
CA ASP A 230 -5.80 -4.58 24.21
C ASP A 230 -6.28 -5.93 24.80
N LEU A 231 -5.57 -7.02 24.51
CA LEU A 231 -5.93 -8.36 25.00
C LEU A 231 -5.82 -8.51 26.53
N ALA A 232 -5.14 -7.59 27.22
CA ALA A 232 -5.05 -7.54 28.68
C ALA A 232 -6.10 -6.59 29.28
N GLY A 233 -7.03 -6.05 28.48
CA GLY A 233 -8.11 -5.16 28.94
C GLY A 233 -7.66 -3.71 29.17
N ARG A 234 -6.44 -3.31 28.77
CA ARG A 234 -5.94 -1.94 28.98
C ARG A 234 -6.42 -1.04 27.82
N PRO A 235 -6.73 0.24 28.11
CA PRO A 235 -7.11 1.20 27.07
C PRO A 235 -6.02 1.33 25.99
N VAL A 236 -6.43 1.36 24.74
CA VAL A 236 -5.55 1.62 23.61
C VAL A 236 -5.52 3.12 23.32
N ASP A 237 -4.31 3.69 23.27
CA ASP A 237 -4.08 5.07 22.85
C ASP A 237 -3.49 5.09 21.42
N ASN A 238 -4.23 5.69 20.52
CA ASN A 238 -3.85 5.86 19.10
C ASN A 238 -3.64 7.34 18.71
N LEU A 239 -3.53 8.24 19.70
CA LEU A 239 -3.14 9.63 19.50
C LEU A 239 -1.63 9.70 19.21
N VAL A 240 -1.24 10.42 18.19
CA VAL A 240 0.17 10.56 17.79
C VAL A 240 0.51 12.01 17.46
N GLN A 241 1.76 12.40 17.76
CA GLN A 241 2.33 13.66 17.30
C GLN A 241 2.89 13.48 15.89
N LEU A 242 2.53 14.39 15.00
CA LEU A 242 2.99 14.40 13.61
C LEU A 242 4.23 15.28 13.44
N PRO A 243 5.07 15.03 12.41
CA PRO A 243 6.28 15.81 12.16
C PRO A 243 6.05 17.32 11.96
N ASN A 244 4.85 17.73 11.57
CA ASN A 244 4.46 19.14 11.43
C ASN A 244 3.96 19.77 12.73
N GLY A 245 4.06 19.07 13.87
CA GLY A 245 3.62 19.53 15.19
C GLY A 245 2.11 19.39 15.48
N GLN A 246 1.33 18.89 14.52
CA GLN A 246 -0.09 18.57 14.74
C GLN A 246 -0.24 17.22 15.44
N GLU A 247 -1.40 17.00 16.02
CA GLU A 247 -1.82 15.68 16.50
C GLU A 247 -2.71 15.00 15.47
N ALA A 248 -2.67 13.67 15.45
CA ALA A 248 -3.60 12.84 14.71
C ALA A 248 -4.08 11.68 15.59
N ARG A 249 -5.37 11.42 15.54
CA ARG A 249 -6.02 10.32 16.26
C ARG A 249 -6.47 9.23 15.28
N GLY A 250 -5.79 8.10 15.34
CA GLY A 250 -6.15 6.93 14.56
C GLY A 250 -5.87 7.07 13.06
N VAL A 251 -6.37 6.09 12.30
CA VAL A 251 -6.12 5.97 10.86
C VAL A 251 -6.73 7.13 10.05
N PRO A 252 -7.97 7.61 10.28
CA PRO A 252 -8.55 8.63 9.41
C PRO A 252 -7.73 9.93 9.36
N GLU A 253 -7.42 10.50 10.53
CA GLU A 253 -6.68 11.75 10.61
C GLU A 253 -5.23 11.58 10.11
N PHE A 254 -4.63 10.43 10.41
CA PHE A 254 -3.29 10.12 9.90
C PHE A 254 -3.28 9.93 8.38
N ALA A 255 -4.29 9.28 7.80
CA ALA A 255 -4.44 9.13 6.34
C ALA A 255 -4.63 10.47 5.64
N ASP A 256 -5.42 11.38 6.23
CA ASP A 256 -5.59 12.74 5.73
C ASP A 256 -4.28 13.55 5.79
N TYR A 257 -3.50 13.39 6.85
CA TYR A 257 -2.14 13.96 6.92
C TYR A 257 -1.25 13.43 5.79
N LEU A 258 -1.25 12.12 5.52
CA LEU A 258 -0.48 11.56 4.42
C LEU A 258 -0.92 12.11 3.06
N ALA A 259 -2.22 12.19 2.82
CA ALA A 259 -2.80 12.68 1.57
C ALA A 259 -2.54 14.18 1.32
N THR A 260 -2.25 14.94 2.38
CA THR A 260 -1.97 16.38 2.27
C THR A 260 -0.48 16.71 2.33
N HIS A 261 0.24 16.20 3.32
CA HIS A 261 1.62 16.60 3.61
C HIS A 261 2.67 15.63 3.07
N ARG A 262 2.29 14.38 2.78
CA ARG A 262 3.20 13.34 2.28
C ARG A 262 2.75 12.77 0.92
N ARG A 263 1.81 13.46 0.26
CA ARG A 263 1.29 13.08 -1.06
C ARG A 263 2.40 12.93 -2.10
N ASP A 264 3.32 13.87 -2.15
CA ASP A 264 4.38 13.86 -3.17
C ASP A 264 5.34 12.68 -2.96
N ASP A 265 5.59 12.26 -1.71
CA ASP A 265 6.37 11.07 -1.41
C ASP A 265 5.66 9.79 -1.88
N PHE A 266 4.36 9.70 -1.64
CA PHE A 266 3.52 8.59 -2.12
C PHE A 266 3.51 8.53 -3.66
N VAL A 267 3.23 9.65 -4.31
CA VAL A 267 3.17 9.75 -5.79
C VAL A 267 4.52 9.38 -6.41
N ARG A 268 5.62 9.91 -5.86
CA ARG A 268 6.97 9.54 -6.31
C ARG A 268 7.22 8.03 -6.17
N THR A 269 6.80 7.44 -5.07
CA THR A 269 6.94 6.01 -4.81
C THR A 269 6.11 5.19 -5.78
N LEU A 270 4.84 5.54 -5.98
CA LEU A 270 3.97 4.92 -6.97
C LEU A 270 4.58 4.98 -8.38
N CYS A 271 5.02 6.16 -8.83
CA CYS A 271 5.65 6.33 -10.15
C CYS A 271 6.87 5.42 -10.31
N ARG A 272 7.75 5.37 -9.32
CA ARG A 272 8.94 4.51 -9.36
C ARG A 272 8.60 3.01 -9.43
N LYS A 273 7.63 2.57 -8.61
CA LYS A 273 7.19 1.15 -8.58
C LYS A 273 6.48 0.79 -9.88
N PHE A 274 5.59 1.64 -10.35
CA PHE A 274 4.83 1.42 -11.58
C PHE A 274 5.76 1.38 -12.82
N LEU A 275 6.68 2.33 -12.96
CA LEU A 275 7.63 2.34 -14.07
C LEU A 275 8.53 1.11 -14.05
N GLY A 276 9.07 0.73 -12.90
CA GLY A 276 9.88 -0.48 -12.77
C GLY A 276 9.12 -1.75 -13.15
N TYR A 277 7.85 -1.85 -12.76
CA TYR A 277 6.95 -2.96 -13.12
C TYR A 277 6.68 -2.96 -14.63
N ALA A 278 6.30 -1.81 -15.21
CA ALA A 278 5.98 -1.69 -16.63
C ALA A 278 7.18 -2.01 -17.53
N LEU A 279 8.39 -1.65 -17.12
CA LEU A 279 9.61 -1.91 -17.86
C LEU A 279 10.24 -3.30 -17.56
N GLY A 280 9.73 -4.04 -16.57
CA GLY A 280 10.25 -5.34 -16.17
C GLY A 280 11.72 -5.34 -15.70
N ARG A 281 12.22 -4.19 -15.23
CA ARG A 281 13.63 -4.01 -14.81
C ARG A 281 13.79 -2.95 -13.73
N SER A 282 14.96 -2.94 -13.11
CA SER A 282 15.38 -1.86 -12.23
C SER A 282 15.50 -0.55 -13.01
N LEU A 283 15.13 0.55 -12.35
CA LEU A 283 15.24 1.89 -12.93
C LEU A 283 16.69 2.36 -13.03
N LEU A 284 17.00 3.04 -14.11
CA LEU A 284 18.30 3.63 -14.38
C LEU A 284 18.24 5.16 -14.20
N LEU A 285 19.39 5.80 -14.14
CA LEU A 285 19.48 7.27 -14.08
C LEU A 285 18.78 7.93 -15.28
N SER A 286 18.85 7.30 -16.46
CA SER A 286 18.17 7.78 -17.68
C SER A 286 16.64 7.73 -17.63
N ASP A 287 16.05 7.07 -16.63
CA ASP A 287 14.61 7.03 -16.44
C ASP A 287 14.10 8.22 -15.58
N GLN A 288 15.02 9.02 -15.02
CA GLN A 288 14.67 10.09 -14.07
C GLN A 288 13.76 11.15 -14.73
N LEU A 289 14.03 11.55 -15.97
CA LEU A 289 13.19 12.51 -16.69
C LEU A 289 11.76 11.99 -16.92
N LEU A 290 11.60 10.68 -17.15
CA LEU A 290 10.26 10.08 -17.27
C LEU A 290 9.55 10.05 -15.92
N LEU A 291 10.25 9.78 -14.82
CA LEU A 291 9.67 9.84 -13.48
C LEU A 291 9.18 11.25 -13.12
N GLU A 292 9.95 12.27 -13.45
CA GLU A 292 9.55 13.67 -13.26
C GLU A 292 8.31 14.02 -14.11
N LYS A 293 8.30 13.59 -15.37
CA LYS A 293 7.14 13.75 -16.25
C LYS A 293 5.90 13.05 -15.71
N MET A 294 6.03 11.82 -15.18
CA MET A 294 4.92 11.09 -14.55
C MET A 294 4.32 11.86 -13.37
N GLN A 295 5.16 12.39 -12.48
CA GLN A 295 4.72 13.17 -11.31
C GLN A 295 4.03 14.47 -11.73
N THR A 296 4.60 15.19 -12.70
CA THR A 296 4.03 16.43 -13.27
C THR A 296 2.67 16.16 -13.90
N ASN A 297 2.59 15.17 -14.81
CA ASN A 297 1.35 14.81 -15.48
C ASN A 297 0.25 14.36 -14.51
N LEU A 298 0.59 13.60 -13.48
CA LEU A 298 -0.37 13.21 -12.43
C LEU A 298 -0.93 14.46 -11.74
N LYS A 299 -0.06 15.39 -11.34
CA LYS A 299 -0.48 16.63 -10.68
C LYS A 299 -1.38 17.50 -11.57
N GLU A 300 -1.04 17.65 -12.84
CA GLU A 300 -1.79 18.43 -13.84
C GLU A 300 -3.13 17.80 -14.24
N ASN A 301 -3.31 16.50 -13.99
CA ASN A 301 -4.52 15.75 -14.33
C ASN A 301 -5.23 15.20 -13.07
N ASP A 302 -5.27 15.98 -11.99
CA ASP A 302 -5.98 15.63 -10.74
C ASP A 302 -5.60 14.25 -10.17
N TYR A 303 -4.36 13.83 -10.38
CA TYR A 303 -3.82 12.53 -9.95
C TYR A 303 -4.58 11.31 -10.49
N ARG A 304 -5.30 11.41 -11.63
CA ARG A 304 -6.09 10.32 -12.21
C ARG A 304 -5.23 9.15 -12.66
N PHE A 305 -5.75 7.93 -12.49
CA PHE A 305 -5.06 6.71 -12.90
C PHE A 305 -4.72 6.69 -14.40
N SER A 306 -5.61 7.17 -15.28
CA SER A 306 -5.35 7.22 -16.74
C SER A 306 -4.07 7.99 -17.07
N SER A 307 -3.80 9.10 -16.39
CA SER A 307 -2.59 9.90 -16.61
C SER A 307 -1.31 9.11 -16.33
N LEU A 308 -1.32 8.27 -15.28
CA LEU A 308 -0.19 7.40 -14.95
C LEU A 308 0.11 6.40 -16.08
N PHE A 309 -0.93 5.71 -16.58
CA PHE A 309 -0.79 4.73 -17.65
C PHE A 309 -0.42 5.39 -18.97
N GLU A 310 -1.10 6.47 -19.35
CA GLU A 310 -0.81 7.19 -20.61
C GLU A 310 0.65 7.65 -20.64
N THR A 311 1.15 8.26 -19.57
CA THR A 311 2.52 8.77 -19.52
C THR A 311 3.56 7.66 -19.74
N VAL A 312 3.37 6.48 -19.19
CA VAL A 312 4.30 5.36 -19.35
C VAL A 312 4.16 4.73 -20.73
N VAL A 313 2.94 4.39 -21.15
CA VAL A 313 2.70 3.68 -22.42
C VAL A 313 3.13 4.51 -23.63
N LEU A 314 3.00 5.85 -23.56
CA LEU A 314 3.43 6.77 -24.61
C LEU A 314 4.92 7.14 -24.54
N SER A 315 5.65 6.62 -23.56
CA SER A 315 7.08 6.96 -23.41
C SER A 315 7.97 6.14 -24.34
N PRO A 316 9.07 6.74 -24.85
CA PRO A 316 10.05 5.99 -25.62
C PRO A 316 10.63 4.78 -24.87
N GLN A 317 10.73 4.85 -23.56
CA GLN A 317 11.26 3.77 -22.73
C GLN A 317 10.36 2.53 -22.73
N PHE A 318 9.06 2.71 -22.90
CA PHE A 318 8.09 1.61 -22.98
C PHE A 318 7.92 1.10 -24.42
N GLN A 319 7.92 2.02 -25.42
CA GLN A 319 7.66 1.68 -26.82
C GLN A 319 8.88 1.08 -27.55
N ASN A 320 10.09 1.30 -27.03
CA ASN A 320 11.31 0.83 -27.69
C ASN A 320 12.09 -0.13 -26.80
N GLU A 321 12.50 -1.25 -27.36
CA GLU A 321 13.48 -2.12 -26.73
C GLU A 321 14.88 -1.50 -26.82
N ARG A 322 15.65 -1.58 -25.72
CA ARG A 322 17.07 -1.29 -25.78
C ARG A 322 17.75 -2.43 -26.52
N CYS A 323 18.35 -2.18 -27.69
CA CYS A 323 19.19 -3.15 -28.35
C CYS A 323 20.26 -3.68 -27.40
N ARG A 324 20.36 -5.00 -27.26
CA ARG A 324 21.40 -5.68 -26.45
C ARG A 324 22.80 -5.56 -27.05
N ASP A 325 22.93 -4.99 -28.23
CA ASP A 325 24.19 -4.83 -28.99
C ASP A 325 25.07 -3.66 -28.54
N PHE A 326 24.98 -3.25 -27.26
CA PHE A 326 26.09 -2.55 -26.64
C PHE A 326 27.16 -3.60 -26.27
N SER A 327 27.80 -4.18 -27.28
CA SER A 327 29.06 -4.90 -27.07
C SER A 327 30.06 -3.86 -26.54
N ALA A 328 30.58 -4.11 -25.33
CA ALA A 328 31.64 -3.31 -24.71
C ALA A 328 32.97 -3.31 -25.51
N ALA A 329 32.91 -3.62 -26.79
CA ALA A 329 34.05 -3.92 -27.68
C ALA A 329 34.54 -2.72 -28.49
N LYS A 330 34.24 -1.47 -28.15
CA LYS A 330 34.85 -0.31 -28.86
C LYS A 330 35.20 0.88 -27.95
N PHE A 331 35.54 0.71 -26.69
CA PHE A 331 36.37 1.70 -26.01
C PHE A 331 37.84 1.26 -26.07
N ARG A 332 38.48 1.49 -27.22
CA ARG A 332 39.94 1.57 -27.26
C ARG A 332 40.32 2.84 -26.49
N VAL A 333 40.77 2.64 -25.27
CA VAL A 333 41.49 3.70 -24.53
C VAL A 333 42.68 4.09 -25.42
N ALA A 334 42.64 5.31 -25.98
CA ALA A 334 43.79 5.90 -26.61
C ALA A 334 44.91 5.97 -25.54
N ARG A 335 45.97 5.20 -25.72
CA ARG A 335 47.17 5.31 -24.88
C ARG A 335 47.72 6.72 -25.12
N ILE A 336 47.80 7.49 -24.06
CA ILE A 336 48.57 8.73 -24.02
C ILE A 336 50.03 8.29 -24.12
N PRO A 337 50.79 8.77 -25.15
CA PRO A 337 52.23 8.53 -25.18
C PRO A 337 52.93 9.29 -24.06
N ASN A 338 53.97 8.67 -23.45
CA ASN A 338 54.82 9.25 -22.41
C ASN A 338 55.51 10.53 -22.91
#